data_111e392987a46e96a3087b853b556dba
#
_entry.id   111e392987a46e96a3087b853b556dba
#
_cell.length_a   1.000
_cell.length_b   1.000
_cell.length_c   1.000
_cell.angle_alpha   90.00
_cell.angle_beta   90.00
_cell.angle_gamma   90.00
#
_symmetry.space_group_name_H-M   'P 1'
#
loop_
_entity.id
_entity.type
_entity.pdbx_description
1 polymer ?
#
loop_
_entity_poly.entity_id
_entity_poly.type
_entity_poly.pdbx_seq_one_letter_code
_entity_poly.pdbx_strand_id
1 'polypeptide(L)'
;MKILISSDGKHAHYFQRVAWANAFSAIGFNVMLWDCKTVPAFDIFDTFEPDIFLGQSYNLDEALIKCIYERPHLKVGLRAGDWGDQEKEVDKSKYNILFCSKKEKELLKKLKDETGKPDFVHIHYNDADIKRTHNHFETIGIKPVSLMMCADTAVYRDAQVDPRLTCDIGFVGGYWPYKGQVIDRYLTPLLYPTERYKTKIFGNQPWGVNQYCGLIDDHDVKNLFKSAKISPNLSEPHAQVYGIDVNERIFKILYAGGFCISDNVEAYKMFGDGIVIADSPEDFAKKIEYYANTDAG
;
A
#
# COMPACT_ATOMS: atom_id res chain seq x y z
N MET A 1 26.49 -1.06 5.50
CA MET A 1 25.79 -0.20 4.54
C MET A 1 24.60 0.42 5.24
N LYS A 2 24.45 1.75 5.11
CA LYS A 2 23.41 2.56 5.79
C LYS A 2 22.30 2.90 4.80
N ILE A 3 21.05 2.63 5.17
CA ILE A 3 19.88 2.91 4.33
C ILE A 3 19.01 3.96 5.04
N LEU A 4 18.77 5.08 4.39
CA LEU A 4 17.84 6.11 4.84
C LEU A 4 16.52 5.96 4.06
N ILE A 5 15.41 5.81 4.77
CA ILE A 5 14.07 5.69 4.17
C ILE A 5 13.25 6.91 4.60
N SER A 6 12.79 7.73 3.64
CA SER A 6 11.95 8.88 3.99
C SER A 6 10.50 8.50 4.25
N SER A 7 9.90 9.19 5.18
CA SER A 7 8.46 9.13 5.50
C SER A 7 7.91 10.55 5.63
N ASP A 8 6.63 10.72 5.34
CA ASP A 8 5.92 12.01 5.35
C ASP A 8 4.69 12.01 6.27
N GLY A 9 4.71 11.15 7.29
CA GLY A 9 3.67 11.01 8.29
C GLY A 9 3.05 9.63 8.34
N LYS A 10 2.17 9.40 9.32
CA LYS A 10 1.51 8.11 9.59
C LYS A 10 0.27 7.90 8.71
N HIS A 11 0.47 7.47 7.49
CA HIS A 11 -0.59 7.02 6.58
C HIS A 11 -0.23 5.65 5.97
N ALA A 12 -1.01 5.09 5.03
CA ALA A 12 -0.82 3.73 4.51
C ALA A 12 0.64 3.42 4.11
N HIS A 13 1.31 4.37 3.44
CA HIS A 13 2.70 4.18 3.02
C HIS A 13 3.71 4.19 4.17
N TYR A 14 3.39 4.75 5.32
CA TYR A 14 4.26 4.71 6.51
C TYR A 14 4.50 3.27 6.96
N PHE A 15 3.43 2.49 7.08
CA PHE A 15 3.52 1.09 7.52
C PHE A 15 4.35 0.24 6.57
N GLN A 16 4.27 0.52 5.28
CA GLN A 16 5.11 -0.14 4.28
C GLN A 16 6.59 0.21 4.45
N ARG A 17 6.91 1.47 4.75
CA ARG A 17 8.31 1.90 4.99
C ARG A 17 8.87 1.31 6.26
N VAL A 18 8.06 1.19 7.30
CA VAL A 18 8.43 0.46 8.53
C VAL A 18 8.73 -1.01 8.21
N ALA A 19 7.88 -1.65 7.39
CA ALA A 19 8.11 -3.03 6.95
C ALA A 19 9.43 -3.20 6.18
N TRP A 20 9.75 -2.28 5.27
CA TRP A 20 11.04 -2.28 4.58
C TRP A 20 12.21 -2.04 5.53
N ALA A 21 12.09 -1.08 6.48
CA ALA A 21 13.11 -0.84 7.46
C ALA A 21 13.39 -2.08 8.31
N ASN A 22 12.35 -2.78 8.76
CA ASN A 22 12.46 -4.02 9.51
C ASN A 22 13.11 -5.13 8.66
N ALA A 23 12.70 -5.29 7.40
CA ALA A 23 13.25 -6.29 6.49
C ALA A 23 14.74 -6.04 6.20
N PHE A 24 15.14 -4.81 5.87
CA PHE A 24 16.53 -4.46 5.64
C PHE A 24 17.38 -4.62 6.90
N SER A 25 16.86 -4.23 8.07
CA SER A 25 17.54 -4.43 9.34
C SER A 25 17.75 -5.92 9.65
N ALA A 26 16.76 -6.77 9.35
CA ALA A 26 16.83 -8.21 9.57
C ALA A 26 17.93 -8.91 8.74
N ILE A 27 18.28 -8.34 7.59
CA ILE A 27 19.38 -8.82 6.74
C ILE A 27 20.71 -8.07 6.94
N GLY A 28 20.81 -7.28 8.03
CA GLY A 28 22.07 -6.72 8.51
C GLY A 28 22.41 -5.31 8.02
N PHE A 29 21.47 -4.57 7.44
CA PHE A 29 21.68 -3.18 7.12
C PHE A 29 21.43 -2.29 8.36
N ASN A 30 22.16 -1.17 8.45
CA ASN A 30 21.84 -0.10 9.39
C ASN A 30 20.79 0.81 8.75
N VAL A 31 19.56 0.79 9.27
CA VAL A 31 18.42 1.47 8.64
C VAL A 31 17.91 2.58 9.55
N MET A 32 17.62 3.73 8.95
CA MET A 32 16.96 4.84 9.62
C MET A 32 15.70 5.24 8.85
N LEU A 33 14.57 5.31 9.56
CA LEU A 33 13.33 5.89 9.05
C LEU A 33 13.33 7.38 9.38
N TRP A 34 13.26 8.22 8.36
CA TRP A 34 13.31 9.68 8.47
C TRP A 34 11.94 10.30 8.21
N ASP A 35 11.41 11.02 9.20
CA ASP A 35 10.24 11.88 9.01
C ASP A 35 10.67 13.20 8.35
N CYS A 36 10.48 13.30 7.04
CA CYS A 36 10.92 14.46 6.26
C CYS A 36 10.11 15.74 6.52
N LYS A 37 9.02 15.67 7.31
CA LYS A 37 8.26 16.85 7.74
C LYS A 37 8.77 17.47 9.03
N THR A 38 9.47 16.70 9.83
CA THR A 38 9.90 17.14 11.18
C THR A 38 11.40 17.36 11.29
N VAL A 39 12.19 16.64 10.51
CA VAL A 39 13.65 16.73 10.53
C VAL A 39 14.18 17.25 9.19
N PRO A 40 14.98 18.34 9.16
CA PRO A 40 15.57 18.87 7.94
C PRO A 40 16.46 17.86 7.23
N ALA A 41 16.46 17.89 5.89
CA ALA A 41 17.24 16.95 5.08
C ALA A 41 18.74 17.03 5.38
N PHE A 42 19.31 18.24 5.50
CA PHE A 42 20.73 18.40 5.81
C PHE A 42 21.13 17.72 7.11
N ASP A 43 20.35 17.93 8.18
CA ASP A 43 20.66 17.39 9.51
C ASP A 43 20.74 15.86 9.49
N ILE A 44 19.78 15.20 8.82
CA ILE A 44 19.75 13.73 8.78
C ILE A 44 20.81 13.16 7.84
N PHE A 45 21.07 13.80 6.69
CA PHE A 45 22.06 13.32 5.74
C PHE A 45 23.49 13.49 6.29
N ASP A 46 23.77 14.58 7.02
CA ASP A 46 25.08 14.82 7.64
C ASP A 46 25.32 13.94 8.87
N THR A 47 24.26 13.66 9.65
CA THR A 47 24.39 12.85 10.86
C THR A 47 24.42 11.36 10.56
N PHE A 48 23.57 10.90 9.65
CA PHE A 48 23.43 9.48 9.34
C PHE A 48 24.41 9.03 8.25
N GLU A 49 24.75 9.90 7.29
CA GLU A 49 25.63 9.61 6.15
C GLU A 49 25.19 8.34 5.39
N PRO A 50 24.02 8.34 4.74
CA PRO A 50 23.49 7.15 4.09
C PRO A 50 24.30 6.74 2.86
N ASP A 51 24.42 5.41 2.64
CA ASP A 51 24.91 4.83 1.39
C ASP A 51 23.79 4.73 0.35
N ILE A 52 22.54 4.49 0.84
CA ILE A 52 21.34 4.37 0.03
C ILE A 52 20.25 5.28 0.62
N PHE A 53 19.60 6.03 -0.24
CA PHE A 53 18.39 6.80 0.08
C PHE A 53 17.18 6.24 -0.69
N LEU A 54 16.14 5.87 0.04
CA LEU A 54 14.83 5.50 -0.51
C LEU A 54 13.82 6.59 -0.18
N GLY A 55 13.50 7.38 -1.18
CA GLY A 55 12.61 8.54 -1.05
C GLY A 55 11.35 8.44 -1.90
N GLN A 56 10.74 9.58 -2.13
CA GLN A 56 9.54 9.73 -2.92
C GLN A 56 9.70 10.93 -3.86
N SER A 57 9.30 10.74 -5.13
CA SER A 57 9.40 11.78 -6.14
C SER A 57 8.64 13.07 -5.77
N TYR A 58 7.50 12.92 -5.11
CA TYR A 58 6.64 14.03 -4.72
C TYR A 58 7.08 14.78 -3.45
N ASN A 59 8.08 14.28 -2.73
CA ASN A 59 8.68 14.96 -1.57
C ASN A 59 10.03 15.63 -1.90
N LEU A 60 10.40 15.70 -3.17
CA LEU A 60 11.60 16.39 -3.61
C LEU A 60 11.43 17.91 -3.45
N ASP A 61 12.25 18.49 -2.59
CA ASP A 61 12.40 19.93 -2.45
C ASP A 61 13.86 20.34 -2.73
N GLU A 62 14.13 21.64 -2.72
CA GLU A 62 15.47 22.18 -3.00
C GLU A 62 16.53 21.69 -2.03
N ALA A 63 16.18 21.54 -0.74
CA ALA A 63 17.09 21.07 0.29
C ALA A 63 17.49 19.61 0.05
N LEU A 64 16.51 18.75 -0.24
CA LEU A 64 16.75 17.33 -0.52
C LEU A 64 17.54 17.15 -1.84
N ILE A 65 17.20 17.91 -2.88
CA ILE A 65 17.93 17.88 -4.15
C ILE A 65 19.39 18.27 -3.92
N LYS A 66 19.64 19.31 -3.12
CA LYS A 66 21.01 19.73 -2.77
C LYS A 66 21.76 18.65 -1.98
N CYS A 67 21.11 18.01 -1.00
CA CYS A 67 21.70 16.88 -0.26
C CYS A 67 22.12 15.73 -1.19
N ILE A 68 21.30 15.43 -2.20
CA ILE A 68 21.58 14.40 -3.21
C ILE A 68 22.76 14.84 -4.09
N TYR A 69 22.75 16.08 -4.57
CA TYR A 69 23.80 16.63 -5.42
C TYR A 69 25.18 16.61 -4.77
N GLU A 70 25.26 16.98 -3.50
CA GLU A 70 26.52 17.05 -2.74
C GLU A 70 27.08 15.64 -2.39
N ARG A 71 26.35 14.56 -2.67
CA ARG A 71 26.73 13.18 -2.33
C ARG A 71 26.71 12.24 -3.55
N PRO A 72 27.71 12.37 -4.46
CA PRO A 72 27.72 11.62 -5.72
C PRO A 72 27.78 10.08 -5.54
N HIS A 73 28.32 9.61 -4.39
CA HIS A 73 28.38 8.19 -4.04
C HIS A 73 27.03 7.61 -3.58
N LEU A 74 26.10 8.47 -3.14
CA LEU A 74 24.79 8.06 -2.66
C LEU A 74 24.00 7.34 -3.75
N LYS A 75 23.45 6.18 -3.42
CA LYS A 75 22.46 5.49 -4.27
C LYS A 75 21.08 6.01 -3.94
N VAL A 76 20.34 6.46 -4.95
CA VAL A 76 19.03 7.09 -4.78
C VAL A 76 17.97 6.28 -5.51
N GLY A 77 17.02 5.76 -4.76
CA GLY A 77 15.78 5.16 -5.26
C GLY A 77 14.59 6.04 -4.88
N LEU A 78 13.74 6.39 -5.86
CA LEU A 78 12.56 7.20 -5.61
C LEU A 78 11.29 6.42 -5.95
N ARG A 79 10.32 6.44 -5.04
CA ARG A 79 8.99 5.92 -5.35
C ARG A 79 8.34 6.82 -6.39
N ALA A 80 7.93 6.22 -7.51
CA ALA A 80 7.06 6.90 -8.46
C ALA A 80 5.65 7.04 -7.89
N GLY A 81 5.08 8.22 -8.02
CA GLY A 81 3.72 8.51 -7.55
C GLY A 81 2.66 8.36 -8.63
N ASP A 82 3.07 8.13 -9.88
CA ASP A 82 2.17 8.01 -11.02
C ASP A 82 1.59 6.60 -11.19
N TRP A 83 0.54 6.49 -11.99
CA TRP A 83 -0.06 5.21 -12.40
C TRP A 83 0.48 4.73 -13.76
N GLY A 84 1.53 5.34 -14.27
CA GLY A 84 2.11 5.04 -15.56
C GLY A 84 1.25 5.49 -16.74
N ASP A 85 1.41 4.83 -17.87
CA ASP A 85 0.69 5.17 -19.11
C ASP A 85 -0.84 5.03 -19.00
N GLN A 86 -1.34 4.37 -17.96
CA GLN A 86 -2.77 4.18 -17.71
C GLN A 86 -3.49 5.45 -17.24
N GLU A 87 -2.76 6.46 -16.79
CA GLU A 87 -3.35 7.73 -16.37
C GLU A 87 -4.17 8.43 -17.47
N LYS A 88 -3.96 8.08 -18.74
CA LYS A 88 -4.70 8.66 -19.87
C LYS A 88 -6.16 8.24 -19.91
N GLU A 89 -6.51 7.12 -19.27
CA GLU A 89 -7.84 6.51 -19.31
C GLU A 89 -8.72 6.92 -18.12
N VAL A 90 -8.16 7.60 -17.12
CA VAL A 90 -8.89 8.03 -15.91
C VAL A 90 -9.30 9.49 -15.99
N ASP A 91 -10.58 9.75 -15.78
CA ASP A 91 -11.08 11.11 -15.56
C ASP A 91 -10.62 11.63 -14.20
N LYS A 92 -9.44 12.26 -14.20
CA LYS A 92 -8.77 12.79 -13.01
C LYS A 92 -9.56 13.90 -12.31
N SER A 93 -10.52 14.54 -13.00
CA SER A 93 -11.36 15.59 -12.42
C SER A 93 -12.26 15.08 -11.30
N LYS A 94 -12.57 13.77 -11.31
CA LYS A 94 -13.37 13.10 -10.29
C LYS A 94 -12.59 12.74 -9.03
N TYR A 95 -11.27 12.80 -9.11
CA TYR A 95 -10.39 12.35 -8.06
C TYR A 95 -9.40 13.46 -7.79
N ASN A 96 -9.30 13.96 -6.56
CA ASN A 96 -8.26 14.90 -6.12
C ASN A 96 -6.86 14.25 -6.17
N ILE A 97 -6.50 13.64 -7.30
CA ILE A 97 -5.22 12.98 -7.48
C ILE A 97 -4.24 14.01 -8.02
N LEU A 98 -3.32 14.40 -7.15
CA LEU A 98 -2.31 15.43 -7.34
C LEU A 98 -1.18 15.01 -8.30
N PHE A 99 -1.17 13.76 -8.80
CA PHE A 99 -0.04 13.22 -9.54
C PHE A 99 -0.34 13.16 -11.03
N CYS A 100 0.42 13.95 -11.78
CA CYS A 100 0.44 13.91 -13.23
C CYS A 100 1.77 13.28 -13.66
N SER A 101 1.73 12.10 -14.26
CA SER A 101 2.91 11.38 -14.79
C SER A 101 3.84 12.27 -15.60
N LYS A 102 3.28 13.20 -16.39
CA LYS A 102 4.08 14.14 -17.17
C LYS A 102 4.92 15.08 -16.30
N LYS A 103 4.34 15.66 -15.24
CA LYS A 103 5.06 16.57 -14.34
C LYS A 103 6.11 15.82 -13.52
N GLU A 104 5.80 14.63 -13.06
CA GLU A 104 6.72 13.78 -12.32
C GLU A 104 7.91 13.39 -13.23
N LYS A 105 7.63 12.95 -14.44
CA LYS A 105 8.67 12.62 -15.43
C LYS A 105 9.58 13.81 -15.73
N GLU A 106 9.02 15.01 -15.91
CA GLU A 106 9.79 16.24 -16.14
C GLU A 106 10.68 16.59 -14.94
N LEU A 107 10.14 16.47 -13.70
CA LEU A 107 10.90 16.68 -12.47
C LEU A 107 12.06 15.69 -12.34
N LEU A 108 11.78 14.40 -12.53
CA LEU A 108 12.78 13.35 -12.41
C LEU A 108 13.82 13.44 -13.52
N LYS A 109 13.42 13.86 -14.75
CA LYS A 109 14.36 14.13 -15.82
C LYS A 109 15.30 15.28 -15.47
N LYS A 110 14.76 16.38 -14.94
CA LYS A 110 15.57 17.52 -14.49
C LYS A 110 16.58 17.10 -13.42
N LEU A 111 16.12 16.40 -12.40
CA LEU A 111 16.98 15.86 -11.34
C LEU A 111 18.08 14.95 -11.92
N LYS A 112 17.70 14.08 -12.87
CA LYS A 112 18.66 13.18 -13.54
C LYS A 112 19.72 13.92 -14.32
N ASP A 113 19.34 14.93 -15.09
CA ASP A 113 20.24 15.74 -15.89
C ASP A 113 21.20 16.56 -15.02
N GLU A 114 20.74 17.08 -13.87
CA GLU A 114 21.53 17.91 -12.97
C GLU A 114 22.45 17.11 -12.01
N THR A 115 22.00 15.94 -11.56
CA THR A 115 22.68 15.21 -10.48
C THR A 115 23.14 13.79 -10.88
N GLY A 116 22.73 13.28 -12.03
CA GLY A 116 22.87 11.87 -12.39
C GLY A 116 21.92 10.94 -11.61
N LYS A 117 21.03 11.47 -10.77
CA LYS A 117 20.10 10.73 -9.90
C LYS A 117 18.63 10.99 -10.32
N PRO A 118 17.69 10.11 -9.97
CA PRO A 118 17.85 8.87 -9.20
C PRO A 118 18.54 7.76 -9.99
N ASP A 119 19.07 6.78 -9.28
CA ASP A 119 19.62 5.56 -9.90
C ASP A 119 18.48 4.67 -10.42
N PHE A 120 17.35 4.65 -9.71
CA PHE A 120 16.13 3.92 -10.10
C PHE A 120 14.87 4.60 -9.53
N VAL A 121 13.73 4.32 -10.15
CA VAL A 121 12.41 4.52 -9.54
C VAL A 121 11.84 3.18 -9.12
N HIS A 122 11.16 3.13 -7.98
CA HIS A 122 10.49 1.92 -7.54
C HIS A 122 8.97 2.09 -7.54
N ILE A 123 8.29 1.05 -7.93
CA ILE A 123 6.85 0.99 -8.13
C ILE A 123 6.34 -0.28 -7.44
N HIS A 124 5.16 -0.23 -6.86
CA HIS A 124 4.59 -1.36 -6.10
C HIS A 124 3.85 -2.40 -6.96
N TYR A 125 4.06 -2.36 -8.28
CA TYR A 125 3.56 -3.37 -9.21
C TYR A 125 4.59 -4.47 -9.47
N ASN A 126 4.17 -5.61 -10.01
CA ASN A 126 5.08 -6.66 -10.43
C ASN A 126 5.88 -6.25 -11.68
N ASP A 127 6.97 -6.95 -11.96
CA ASP A 127 7.88 -6.60 -13.06
C ASP A 127 7.22 -6.60 -14.44
N ALA A 128 6.24 -7.47 -14.69
CA ALA A 128 5.54 -7.53 -15.97
C ALA A 128 4.66 -6.28 -16.17
N ASP A 129 3.96 -5.87 -15.12
CA ASP A 129 3.11 -4.68 -15.14
C ASP A 129 3.93 -3.40 -15.23
N ILE A 130 5.08 -3.32 -14.55
CA ILE A 130 5.99 -2.18 -14.65
C ILE A 130 6.49 -1.98 -16.08
N LYS A 131 6.90 -3.04 -16.76
CA LYS A 131 7.31 -2.97 -18.16
C LYS A 131 6.20 -2.44 -19.07
N ARG A 132 4.96 -2.78 -18.77
CA ARG A 132 3.79 -2.33 -19.53
C ARG A 132 3.41 -0.87 -19.26
N THR A 133 3.58 -0.40 -18.02
CA THR A 133 2.98 0.86 -17.55
C THR A 133 4.00 1.97 -17.31
N HIS A 134 5.25 1.65 -16.94
CA HIS A 134 6.25 2.62 -16.49
C HIS A 134 7.53 2.63 -17.34
N ASN A 135 7.48 2.07 -18.54
CA ASN A 135 8.62 2.03 -19.46
C ASN A 135 9.11 3.43 -19.87
N HIS A 136 8.26 4.45 -19.71
CA HIS A 136 8.61 5.82 -19.99
C HIS A 136 9.76 6.38 -19.14
N PHE A 137 10.06 5.81 -17.97
CA PHE A 137 11.22 6.19 -17.16
C PHE A 137 12.55 5.78 -17.81
N GLU A 138 12.58 4.65 -18.54
CA GLU A 138 13.79 4.23 -19.27
C GLU A 138 14.18 5.24 -20.36
N THR A 139 13.21 5.92 -20.96
CA THR A 139 13.46 6.94 -21.98
C THR A 139 14.21 8.19 -21.48
N ILE A 140 14.28 8.35 -20.15
CA ILE A 140 15.03 9.42 -19.48
C ILE A 140 16.21 8.86 -18.65
N GLY A 141 16.62 7.61 -18.91
CA GLY A 141 17.78 6.98 -18.28
C GLY A 141 17.57 6.60 -16.81
N ILE A 142 16.33 6.41 -16.39
CA ILE A 142 15.99 5.96 -15.02
C ILE A 142 15.38 4.57 -15.10
N LYS A 143 15.95 3.60 -14.37
CA LYS A 143 15.46 2.22 -14.34
C LYS A 143 14.23 2.10 -13.45
N PRO A 144 13.06 1.67 -13.94
CA PRO A 144 11.94 1.27 -13.09
C PRO A 144 12.19 -0.13 -12.50
N VAL A 145 11.90 -0.31 -11.22
CA VAL A 145 12.05 -1.59 -10.52
C VAL A 145 10.82 -1.90 -9.67
N SER A 146 10.52 -3.18 -9.54
CA SER A 146 9.44 -3.65 -8.66
C SER A 146 9.90 -3.61 -7.20
N LEU A 147 9.09 -2.96 -6.37
CA LEU A 147 9.16 -3.06 -4.92
C LEU A 147 7.73 -3.19 -4.40
N MET A 148 7.20 -4.40 -4.49
CA MET A 148 5.81 -4.69 -4.17
C MET A 148 5.48 -4.40 -2.71
N MET A 149 4.20 -4.14 -2.45
CA MET A 149 3.64 -4.13 -1.11
C MET A 149 3.83 -5.51 -0.45
N CYS A 150 3.95 -5.54 0.86
CA CYS A 150 4.12 -6.78 1.63
C CYS A 150 3.56 -6.64 3.04
N ALA A 151 3.44 -7.75 3.74
CA ALA A 151 3.25 -7.73 5.19
C ALA A 151 4.59 -7.52 5.90
N ASP A 152 4.57 -6.74 6.97
CA ASP A 152 5.70 -6.67 7.90
C ASP A 152 5.75 -7.98 8.72
N THR A 153 6.69 -8.85 8.39
CA THR A 153 6.82 -10.14 9.05
C THR A 153 7.18 -10.05 10.54
N ALA A 154 7.82 -8.95 10.96
CA ALA A 154 8.12 -8.70 12.36
C ALA A 154 6.86 -8.35 13.17
N VAL A 155 5.92 -7.62 12.56
CA VAL A 155 4.67 -7.20 13.20
C VAL A 155 3.59 -8.28 13.09
N TYR A 156 3.43 -8.91 11.92
CA TYR A 156 2.33 -9.85 11.63
C TYR A 156 2.64 -11.29 12.03
N ARG A 157 3.86 -11.59 12.47
CA ARG A 157 4.22 -12.87 13.08
C ARG A 157 3.38 -13.11 14.34
N ASP A 158 3.09 -14.38 14.61
CA ASP A 158 2.47 -14.85 15.86
C ASP A 158 1.09 -14.22 16.13
N ALA A 159 0.28 -14.02 15.07
CA ALA A 159 -1.11 -13.61 15.22
C ALA A 159 -1.90 -14.63 16.07
N GLN A 160 -2.65 -14.14 17.04
CA GLN A 160 -3.44 -14.94 17.95
C GLN A 160 -4.93 -14.67 17.80
N VAL A 161 -5.75 -15.68 18.08
CA VAL A 161 -7.19 -15.48 18.18
C VAL A 161 -7.49 -14.66 19.44
N ASP A 162 -8.13 -13.51 19.26
CA ASP A 162 -8.59 -12.64 20.35
C ASP A 162 -10.12 -12.67 20.42
N PRO A 163 -10.70 -13.17 21.55
CA PRO A 163 -12.15 -13.21 21.70
C PRO A 163 -12.86 -11.86 21.54
N ARG A 164 -12.17 -10.75 21.86
CA ARG A 164 -12.70 -9.38 21.68
C ARG A 164 -12.84 -9.00 20.22
N LEU A 165 -12.01 -9.60 19.36
CA LEU A 165 -11.96 -9.32 17.92
C LEU A 165 -12.71 -10.35 17.07
N THR A 166 -13.16 -11.47 17.67
CA THR A 166 -13.92 -12.52 16.99
C THR A 166 -15.20 -11.95 16.35
N CYS A 167 -15.35 -12.18 15.04
CA CYS A 167 -16.48 -11.72 14.24
C CYS A 167 -16.62 -12.58 12.96
N ASP A 168 -17.74 -12.45 12.26
CA ASP A 168 -17.91 -13.11 10.97
C ASP A 168 -17.16 -12.33 9.88
N ILE A 169 -17.21 -10.98 9.91
CA ILE A 169 -16.54 -10.11 8.96
C ILE A 169 -15.66 -9.11 9.70
N GLY A 170 -14.35 -9.17 9.49
CA GLY A 170 -13.36 -8.23 10.02
C GLY A 170 -12.73 -7.37 8.94
N PHE A 171 -12.86 -6.04 9.00
CA PHE A 171 -12.31 -5.13 8.01
C PHE A 171 -11.47 -4.02 8.64
N VAL A 172 -10.31 -3.74 8.04
CA VAL A 172 -9.48 -2.58 8.38
C VAL A 172 -9.29 -1.70 7.17
N GLY A 173 -9.70 -0.46 7.26
CA GLY A 173 -9.51 0.53 6.21
C GLY A 173 -10.34 1.79 6.43
N GLY A 174 -9.83 2.93 5.96
CA GLY A 174 -10.57 4.18 5.97
C GLY A 174 -11.66 4.21 4.90
N TYR A 175 -12.74 4.94 5.19
CA TYR A 175 -13.76 5.29 4.21
C TYR A 175 -13.49 6.71 3.70
N TRP A 176 -13.26 6.84 2.41
CA TRP A 176 -13.13 8.12 1.73
C TRP A 176 -13.81 8.06 0.36
N PRO A 177 -14.29 9.18 -0.20
CA PRO A 177 -15.26 9.16 -1.31
C PRO A 177 -14.86 8.30 -2.51
N TYR A 178 -13.58 8.27 -2.85
CA TYR A 178 -13.10 7.47 -3.98
C TYR A 178 -13.18 5.97 -3.71
N LYS A 179 -12.66 5.52 -2.58
CA LYS A 179 -12.72 4.11 -2.16
C LYS A 179 -14.14 3.68 -1.78
N GLY A 180 -14.93 4.62 -1.25
CA GLY A 180 -16.33 4.45 -0.91
C GLY A 180 -17.16 3.89 -2.06
N GLN A 181 -16.84 4.25 -3.31
CA GLN A 181 -17.54 3.73 -4.49
C GLN A 181 -17.49 2.19 -4.59
N VAL A 182 -16.39 1.57 -4.21
CA VAL A 182 -16.27 0.09 -4.20
C VAL A 182 -16.85 -0.46 -2.90
N ILE A 183 -16.58 0.17 -1.76
CA ILE A 183 -17.11 -0.24 -0.46
C ILE A 183 -18.65 -0.28 -0.49
N ASP A 184 -19.29 0.74 -1.04
CA ASP A 184 -20.76 0.84 -1.10
C ASP A 184 -21.40 -0.19 -2.03
N ARG A 185 -20.66 -0.66 -3.01
CA ARG A 185 -21.14 -1.72 -3.92
C ARG A 185 -20.96 -3.12 -3.34
N TYR A 186 -19.87 -3.38 -2.63
CA TYR A 186 -19.49 -4.73 -2.20
C TYR A 186 -19.79 -5.00 -0.73
N LEU A 187 -19.41 -4.09 0.18
CA LEU A 187 -19.48 -4.35 1.62
C LEU A 187 -20.71 -3.73 2.28
N THR A 188 -21.07 -2.50 1.94
CA THR A 188 -22.20 -1.79 2.57
C THR A 188 -23.52 -2.58 2.52
N PRO A 189 -23.89 -3.27 1.42
CA PRO A 189 -25.12 -4.06 1.37
C PRO A 189 -25.15 -5.25 2.35
N LEU A 190 -23.97 -5.71 2.79
CA LEU A 190 -23.85 -6.84 3.74
C LEU A 190 -23.97 -6.41 5.20
N LEU A 191 -23.89 -5.12 5.47
CA LEU A 191 -23.98 -4.56 6.81
C LEU A 191 -25.42 -4.47 7.34
N TYR A 192 -26.40 -4.72 6.47
CA TYR A 192 -27.81 -4.61 6.80
C TYR A 192 -28.59 -5.85 6.33
N PRO A 193 -29.54 -6.37 7.16
CA PRO A 193 -29.76 -5.95 8.54
C PRO A 193 -28.55 -6.22 9.43
N THR A 194 -28.38 -5.43 10.49
CA THR A 194 -27.17 -5.46 11.35
C THR A 194 -26.94 -6.79 12.06
N GLU A 195 -27.98 -7.57 12.20
CA GLU A 195 -27.97 -8.88 12.87
C GLU A 195 -27.51 -10.04 11.95
N ARG A 196 -27.38 -9.76 10.64
CA ARG A 196 -27.04 -10.80 9.66
C ARG A 196 -25.65 -11.37 9.86
N TYR A 197 -24.68 -10.48 10.12
CA TYR A 197 -23.29 -10.85 10.40
C TYR A 197 -22.75 -10.03 11.57
N LYS A 198 -22.04 -10.68 12.47
CA LYS A 198 -21.22 -10.00 13.47
C LYS A 198 -20.04 -9.35 12.75
N THR A 199 -20.14 -8.05 12.45
CA THR A 199 -19.15 -7.32 11.66
C THR A 199 -18.40 -6.32 12.52
N LYS A 200 -17.08 -6.23 12.35
CA LYS A 200 -16.20 -5.24 12.97
C LYS A 200 -15.41 -4.50 11.91
N ILE A 201 -15.57 -3.18 11.88
CA ILE A 201 -14.87 -2.30 10.94
C ILE A 201 -13.99 -1.33 11.73
N PHE A 202 -12.72 -1.29 11.37
CA PHE A 202 -11.74 -0.38 11.97
C PHE A 202 -11.09 0.48 10.90
N GLY A 203 -10.71 1.71 11.26
CA GLY A 203 -10.00 2.61 10.34
C GLY A 203 -9.77 3.98 10.93
N ASN A 204 -8.87 4.73 10.32
CA ASN A 204 -8.50 6.09 10.72
C ASN A 204 -9.47 7.17 10.20
N GLN A 205 -10.43 6.79 9.37
CA GLN A 205 -11.50 7.66 8.89
C GLN A 205 -12.84 7.03 9.31
N PRO A 206 -13.72 7.80 9.98
CA PRO A 206 -15.00 7.29 10.47
C PRO A 206 -15.88 6.79 9.32
N TRP A 207 -16.56 5.67 9.58
CA TRP A 207 -17.60 5.15 8.70
C TRP A 207 -18.97 5.52 9.29
N GLY A 208 -19.91 5.90 8.44
CA GLY A 208 -21.28 6.20 8.84
C GLY A 208 -22.15 4.96 9.06
N VAL A 209 -21.61 3.90 9.70
CA VAL A 209 -22.28 2.62 9.92
C VAL A 209 -22.11 2.16 11.38
N ASN A 210 -23.11 1.40 11.88
CA ASN A 210 -23.11 0.93 13.28
C ASN A 210 -21.98 -0.05 13.62
N GLN A 211 -21.42 -0.73 12.60
CA GLN A 211 -20.33 -1.72 12.74
C GLN A 211 -18.94 -1.09 12.87
N TYR A 212 -18.84 0.25 12.76
CA TYR A 212 -17.57 0.94 12.92
C TYR A 212 -17.15 0.96 14.38
N CYS A 213 -15.98 0.40 14.65
CA CYS A 213 -15.41 0.22 15.99
C CYS A 213 -14.31 1.24 16.33
N GLY A 214 -14.03 2.20 15.43
CA GLY A 214 -12.97 3.20 15.65
C GLY A 214 -11.60 2.77 15.14
N LEU A 215 -10.55 3.27 15.79
CA LEU A 215 -9.17 2.87 15.50
C LEU A 215 -8.87 1.50 16.14
N ILE A 216 -7.97 0.77 15.49
CA ILE A 216 -7.35 -0.45 16.03
C ILE A 216 -5.84 -0.20 16.10
N ASP A 217 -5.20 -0.71 17.15
CA ASP A 217 -3.74 -0.70 17.25
C ASP A 217 -3.12 -1.59 16.16
N ASP A 218 -2.00 -1.17 15.57
CA ASP A 218 -1.35 -1.93 14.50
C ASP A 218 -0.95 -3.35 14.92
N HIS A 219 -0.60 -3.55 16.18
CA HIS A 219 -0.31 -4.88 16.72
C HIS A 219 -1.56 -5.77 16.84
N ASP A 220 -2.75 -5.17 16.96
CA ASP A 220 -4.02 -5.89 17.05
C ASP A 220 -4.63 -6.17 15.67
N VAL A 221 -4.18 -5.49 14.61
CA VAL A 221 -4.66 -5.74 13.23
C VAL A 221 -4.45 -7.20 12.82
N LYS A 222 -3.30 -7.78 13.14
CA LYS A 222 -3.02 -9.20 12.87
C LYS A 222 -3.98 -10.14 13.60
N ASN A 223 -4.30 -9.80 14.85
CA ASN A 223 -5.21 -10.58 15.68
C ASN A 223 -6.65 -10.47 15.17
N LEU A 224 -7.07 -9.31 14.66
CA LEU A 224 -8.36 -9.17 13.97
C LEU A 224 -8.43 -10.10 12.75
N PHE A 225 -7.43 -10.10 11.88
CA PHE A 225 -7.41 -10.96 10.71
C PHE A 225 -7.42 -12.45 11.08
N LYS A 226 -6.74 -12.82 12.17
CA LYS A 226 -6.75 -14.19 12.69
C LYS A 226 -8.07 -14.58 13.35
N SER A 227 -8.80 -13.62 13.93
CA SER A 227 -10.01 -13.86 14.73
C SER A 227 -11.31 -13.76 13.92
N ALA A 228 -11.27 -13.07 12.78
CA ALA A 228 -12.40 -12.95 11.88
C ALA A 228 -12.54 -14.20 11.01
N LYS A 229 -13.77 -14.70 10.81
CA LYS A 229 -14.00 -15.79 9.84
C LYS A 229 -13.61 -15.36 8.43
N ILE A 230 -13.93 -14.11 8.08
CA ILE A 230 -13.66 -13.54 6.75
C ILE A 230 -13.07 -12.14 6.91
N SER A 231 -11.97 -11.89 6.22
CA SER A 231 -11.38 -10.57 6.09
C SER A 231 -11.49 -10.10 4.63
N PRO A 232 -12.45 -9.21 4.33
CA PRO A 232 -12.62 -8.68 2.98
C PRO A 232 -11.42 -7.86 2.53
N ASN A 233 -11.01 -8.02 1.27
CA ASN A 233 -10.17 -7.07 0.58
C ASN A 233 -10.96 -6.38 -0.52
N LEU A 234 -11.01 -5.06 -0.47
CA LEU A 234 -11.66 -4.22 -1.48
C LEU A 234 -10.64 -3.24 -2.03
N SER A 235 -10.56 -3.20 -3.34
CA SER A 235 -9.62 -2.38 -4.09
C SER A 235 -10.15 -0.96 -4.28
N GLU A 236 -9.31 -0.10 -4.77
CA GLU A 236 -9.73 1.20 -5.28
C GLU A 236 -10.22 1.07 -6.72
N PRO A 237 -11.13 1.96 -7.21
CA PRO A 237 -11.71 1.83 -8.54
C PRO A 237 -10.70 1.67 -9.67
N HIS A 238 -9.56 2.37 -9.61
CA HIS A 238 -8.52 2.26 -10.63
C HIS A 238 -7.87 0.87 -10.68
N ALA A 239 -7.70 0.22 -9.53
CA ALA A 239 -7.14 -1.14 -9.49
C ALA A 239 -8.05 -2.15 -10.21
N GLN A 240 -9.38 -2.00 -10.06
CA GLN A 240 -10.35 -2.83 -10.80
C GLN A 240 -10.29 -2.56 -12.31
N VAL A 241 -10.13 -1.29 -12.72
CA VAL A 241 -10.10 -0.91 -14.14
C VAL A 241 -8.81 -1.36 -14.82
N TYR A 242 -7.66 -1.17 -14.17
CA TYR A 242 -6.36 -1.46 -14.78
C TYR A 242 -5.87 -2.87 -14.55
N GLY A 243 -6.47 -3.58 -13.59
CA GLY A 243 -6.07 -4.94 -13.24
C GLY A 243 -4.69 -5.05 -12.59
N ILE A 244 -4.14 -3.95 -12.13
CA ILE A 244 -2.85 -3.86 -11.41
C ILE A 244 -3.08 -3.20 -10.06
N ASP A 245 -2.09 -3.09 -9.22
CA ASP A 245 -2.20 -2.54 -7.88
C ASP A 245 -2.68 -3.56 -6.84
N VAL A 246 -1.72 -4.25 -6.24
CA VAL A 246 -2.00 -5.25 -5.22
C VAL A 246 -2.01 -4.59 -3.85
N ASN A 247 -3.17 -4.62 -3.19
CA ASN A 247 -3.33 -4.07 -1.84
C ASN A 247 -2.45 -4.80 -0.82
N GLU A 248 -1.75 -4.05 0.02
CA GLU A 248 -0.97 -4.61 1.14
C GLU A 248 -1.82 -5.45 2.11
N ARG A 249 -3.12 -5.17 2.20
CA ARG A 249 -4.05 -5.88 3.08
C ARG A 249 -4.10 -7.38 2.80
N ILE A 250 -4.04 -7.80 1.53
CA ILE A 250 -4.04 -9.24 1.19
C ILE A 250 -2.85 -9.93 1.85
N PHE A 251 -1.64 -9.36 1.71
CA PHE A 251 -0.44 -9.94 2.33
C PHE A 251 -0.56 -10.00 3.86
N LYS A 252 -1.13 -8.96 4.47
CA LYS A 252 -1.33 -8.89 5.93
C LYS A 252 -2.32 -9.94 6.41
N ILE A 253 -3.46 -10.12 5.70
CA ILE A 253 -4.46 -11.15 6.02
C ILE A 253 -3.83 -12.53 5.93
N LEU A 254 -3.18 -12.85 4.81
CA LEU A 254 -2.57 -14.15 4.59
C LEU A 254 -1.47 -14.47 5.59
N TYR A 255 -0.58 -13.51 5.87
CA TYR A 255 0.51 -13.71 6.79
C TYR A 255 0.04 -13.89 8.25
N ALA A 256 -1.05 -13.22 8.63
CA ALA A 256 -1.73 -13.43 9.92
C ALA A 256 -2.48 -14.76 10.00
N GLY A 257 -2.58 -15.53 8.92
CA GLY A 257 -3.37 -16.76 8.83
C GLY A 257 -4.88 -16.49 8.85
N GLY A 258 -5.31 -15.37 8.29
CA GLY A 258 -6.71 -15.02 8.07
C GLY A 258 -7.22 -15.50 6.72
N PHE A 259 -8.54 -15.55 6.54
CA PHE A 259 -9.21 -15.94 5.31
C PHE A 259 -9.65 -14.71 4.51
N CYS A 260 -9.17 -14.58 3.27
CA CYS A 260 -9.39 -13.42 2.42
C CYS A 260 -10.42 -13.68 1.32
N ILE A 261 -11.46 -12.85 1.25
CA ILE A 261 -12.34 -12.75 0.07
C ILE A 261 -12.13 -11.36 -0.54
N SER A 262 -11.80 -11.31 -1.84
CA SER A 262 -11.46 -10.06 -2.53
C SER A 262 -12.39 -9.81 -3.71
N ASP A 263 -12.55 -8.54 -4.06
CA ASP A 263 -13.02 -8.13 -5.37
C ASP A 263 -12.02 -8.56 -6.47
N ASN A 264 -12.45 -8.52 -7.73
CA ASN A 264 -11.62 -8.96 -8.84
C ASN A 264 -10.70 -7.85 -9.34
N VAL A 265 -9.40 -8.09 -9.17
CA VAL A 265 -8.30 -7.35 -9.83
C VAL A 265 -7.40 -8.40 -10.48
N GLU A 266 -7.06 -8.23 -11.75
CA GLU A 266 -6.28 -9.21 -12.52
C GLU A 266 -4.98 -9.63 -11.81
N ALA A 267 -4.27 -8.67 -11.21
CA ALA A 267 -3.04 -8.93 -10.46
C ALA A 267 -3.23 -9.87 -9.27
N TYR A 268 -4.45 -10.03 -8.74
CA TYR A 268 -4.72 -10.92 -7.61
C TYR A 268 -4.65 -12.41 -7.96
N LYS A 269 -4.67 -12.75 -9.24
CA LYS A 269 -4.43 -14.13 -9.71
C LYS A 269 -3.08 -14.68 -9.28
N MET A 270 -2.11 -13.81 -8.95
CA MET A 270 -0.83 -14.21 -8.39
C MET A 270 -0.93 -15.00 -7.08
N PHE A 271 -2.01 -14.86 -6.33
CA PHE A 271 -2.23 -15.56 -5.07
C PHE A 271 -2.80 -16.96 -5.24
N GLY A 272 -3.21 -17.36 -6.46
CA GLY A 272 -3.82 -18.65 -6.74
C GLY A 272 -4.98 -18.95 -5.79
N ASP A 273 -4.95 -20.13 -5.17
CA ASP A 273 -5.97 -20.57 -4.21
C ASP A 273 -5.79 -19.97 -2.80
N GLY A 274 -4.82 -19.10 -2.60
CA GLY A 274 -4.57 -18.43 -1.31
C GLY A 274 -5.65 -17.42 -0.93
N ILE A 275 -6.45 -16.96 -1.89
CA ILE A 275 -7.58 -16.04 -1.67
C ILE A 275 -8.78 -16.45 -2.50
N VAL A 276 -9.96 -16.03 -2.08
CA VAL A 276 -11.21 -16.18 -2.86
C VAL A 276 -11.48 -14.89 -3.61
N ILE A 277 -11.48 -14.93 -4.94
CA ILE A 277 -11.78 -13.76 -5.78
C ILE A 277 -13.25 -13.79 -6.17
N ALA A 278 -13.94 -12.66 -6.05
CA ALA A 278 -15.33 -12.48 -6.44
C ALA A 278 -15.45 -11.61 -7.69
N ASP A 279 -16.16 -12.10 -8.71
CA ASP A 279 -16.24 -11.45 -10.01
C ASP A 279 -17.24 -10.28 -10.07
N SER A 280 -18.14 -10.19 -9.09
CA SER A 280 -19.12 -9.11 -8.97
C SER A 280 -19.53 -8.87 -7.51
N PRO A 281 -20.22 -7.76 -7.20
CA PRO A 281 -20.78 -7.55 -5.87
C PRO A 281 -21.75 -8.66 -5.43
N GLU A 282 -22.55 -9.21 -6.35
CA GLU A 282 -23.48 -10.30 -6.09
C GLU A 282 -22.75 -11.61 -5.80
N ASP A 283 -21.69 -11.90 -6.55
CA ASP A 283 -20.82 -13.05 -6.31
C ASP A 283 -20.07 -12.93 -4.98
N PHE A 284 -19.60 -11.70 -4.67
CA PHE A 284 -18.98 -11.41 -3.38
C PHE A 284 -19.93 -11.69 -2.22
N ALA A 285 -21.18 -11.23 -2.31
CA ALA A 285 -22.19 -11.49 -1.29
C ALA A 285 -22.48 -12.97 -1.10
N LYS A 286 -22.60 -13.73 -2.21
CA LYS A 286 -22.80 -15.20 -2.15
C LYS A 286 -21.63 -15.92 -1.49
N LYS A 287 -20.40 -15.52 -1.80
CA LYS A 287 -19.18 -16.08 -1.19
C LYS A 287 -19.10 -15.76 0.28
N ILE A 288 -19.38 -14.50 0.68
CA ILE A 288 -19.47 -14.13 2.10
C ILE A 288 -20.50 -14.99 2.81
N GLU A 289 -21.72 -15.15 2.25
CA GLU A 289 -22.77 -15.97 2.86
C GLU A 289 -22.36 -17.43 3.00
N TYR A 290 -21.76 -18.00 1.99
CA TYR A 290 -21.29 -19.38 2.00
C TYR A 290 -20.24 -19.61 3.11
N TYR A 291 -19.18 -18.81 3.11
CA TYR A 291 -18.07 -19.02 4.04
C TYR A 291 -18.37 -18.55 5.48
N ALA A 292 -19.29 -17.60 5.69
CA ALA A 292 -19.70 -17.20 7.02
C ALA A 292 -20.51 -18.32 7.74
N ASN A 293 -21.23 -19.16 6.97
CA ASN A 293 -22.09 -20.23 7.47
C ASN A 293 -21.47 -21.62 7.41
N THR A 294 -20.24 -21.76 6.93
CA THR A 294 -19.51 -23.03 6.87
C THR A 294 -18.29 -22.98 7.77
N ASP A 295 -17.89 -24.13 8.32
CA ASP A 295 -16.63 -24.28 9.08
C ASP A 295 -15.41 -24.44 8.13
N ALA A 296 -15.53 -23.98 6.91
CA ALA A 296 -14.54 -24.17 5.83
C ALA A 296 -13.49 -23.04 5.76
N GLY A 297 -13.30 -22.26 6.85
CA GLY A 297 -12.32 -21.18 6.96
C GLY A 297 -11.17 -21.48 7.91
#